data_35067151abe249ec5bc035e8b1ec5041
#
_entry.id   35067151abe249ec5bc035e8b1ec5041
#
_cell.length_a   1.000
_cell.length_b   1.000
_cell.length_c   1.000
_cell.angle_alpha   90.00
_cell.angle_beta   90.00
_cell.angle_gamma   90.00
#
_symmetry.space_group_name_H-M   'P 1'
#
loop_
_entity.id
_entity.type
_entity.pdbx_description
1 polymer ?
#
loop_
_entity_poly.entity_id
_entity_poly.type
_entity_poly.pdbx_seq_one_letter_code
_entity_poly.pdbx_strand_id
1 'polypeptide(L)'
;MINRLDHLIVSVKDIAIAEDNFTKFFGFEPVWRGEHSELGTINAIYNFSNTYFEILAAKGEGIGAALVKQSIEEKGEGLTGIVLGTDNIQDCENQILKKDFKPSTISNGEGMDFDNGEVRRWKSLFLPSDLTRGLFAFLIQHTEGNLPLPNKFSDTSVNKLDHVVINTNDPEGFIDVYQDTYGIRLALDQTVEKWGGRMLFFRLNKTTIEVIAKKDENKIEDKLWGLAWDVGDIKKTHSRLLNEGFEITPVKEGRKPNTLVATVKSNVYNIPTLLIQHLSS
;
A
#
# COMPACT_ATOMS: atom_id res chain seq x y z
N MET A 1 6.52 16.76 8.35
CA MET A 1 5.52 16.55 7.27
C MET A 1 5.61 15.12 6.76
N ILE A 2 4.49 14.59 6.28
CA ILE A 2 4.44 13.30 5.57
C ILE A 2 5.27 13.42 4.30
N ASN A 3 6.19 12.48 4.08
CA ASN A 3 7.15 12.56 2.97
C ASN A 3 7.23 11.27 2.12
N ARG A 4 6.56 10.18 2.52
CA ARG A 4 6.53 8.93 1.76
C ARG A 4 5.27 8.12 2.01
N LEU A 5 4.89 7.31 1.04
CA LEU A 5 4.09 6.12 1.27
C LEU A 5 5.04 5.10 1.89
N ASP A 6 4.85 4.81 3.17
CA ASP A 6 5.74 3.91 3.90
C ASP A 6 5.45 2.47 3.49
N HIS A 7 4.22 2.02 3.66
CA HIS A 7 3.82 0.69 3.24
C HIS A 7 2.32 0.52 3.01
N LEU A 8 2.00 -0.61 2.39
CA LEU A 8 0.66 -1.12 2.20
C LEU A 8 0.49 -2.39 3.03
N ILE A 9 -0.68 -2.57 3.64
CA ILE A 9 -1.02 -3.73 4.46
C ILE A 9 -2.04 -4.57 3.72
N VAL A 10 -1.75 -5.88 3.62
CA VAL A 10 -2.66 -6.89 3.09
C VAL A 10 -2.98 -7.89 4.17
N SER A 11 -4.26 -7.95 4.57
CA SER A 11 -4.72 -8.92 5.57
C SER A 11 -5.06 -10.24 4.93
N VAL A 12 -4.51 -11.32 5.48
CA VAL A 12 -4.71 -12.70 5.00
C VAL A 12 -5.01 -13.65 6.15
N LYS A 13 -5.65 -14.78 5.84
CA LYS A 13 -5.93 -15.85 6.82
C LYS A 13 -4.71 -16.74 7.05
N ASP A 14 -4.05 -17.11 5.95
CA ASP A 14 -2.89 -18.00 5.95
C ASP A 14 -1.69 -17.28 5.34
N ILE A 15 -0.72 -16.94 6.21
CA ILE A 15 0.45 -16.18 5.79
C ILE A 15 1.37 -17.00 4.89
N ALA A 16 1.49 -18.32 5.10
CA ALA A 16 2.38 -19.16 4.31
C ALA A 16 1.90 -19.30 2.86
N ILE A 17 0.59 -19.47 2.66
CA ILE A 17 -0.01 -19.50 1.33
C ILE A 17 0.12 -18.13 0.65
N ALA A 18 -0.10 -17.04 1.40
CA ALA A 18 0.01 -15.70 0.87
C ALA A 18 1.47 -15.36 0.50
N GLU A 19 2.43 -15.75 1.31
CA GLU A 19 3.84 -15.58 1.04
C GLU A 19 4.26 -16.32 -0.25
N ASP A 20 3.88 -17.58 -0.43
CA ASP A 20 4.17 -18.33 -1.66
C ASP A 20 3.60 -17.63 -2.91
N ASN A 21 2.34 -17.17 -2.83
CA ASN A 21 1.70 -16.46 -3.94
C ASN A 21 2.41 -15.14 -4.26
N PHE A 22 2.72 -14.31 -3.25
CA PHE A 22 3.37 -13.02 -3.49
C PHE A 22 4.83 -13.15 -3.85
N THR A 23 5.55 -14.17 -3.35
CA THR A 23 6.91 -14.50 -3.81
C THR A 23 6.92 -14.83 -5.31
N LYS A 24 5.99 -15.67 -5.76
CA LYS A 24 5.81 -15.94 -7.19
C LYS A 24 5.41 -14.68 -7.96
N PHE A 25 4.51 -13.87 -7.42
CA PHE A 25 4.07 -12.63 -8.07
C PHE A 25 5.20 -11.61 -8.19
N PHE A 26 5.89 -11.28 -7.11
CA PHE A 26 6.97 -10.30 -7.11
C PHE A 26 8.25 -10.80 -7.78
N GLY A 27 8.50 -12.12 -7.73
CA GLY A 27 9.70 -12.75 -8.29
C GLY A 27 10.91 -12.66 -7.35
N PHE A 28 10.69 -12.50 -6.05
CA PHE A 28 11.69 -12.54 -4.99
C PHE A 28 11.04 -12.83 -3.63
N GLU A 29 11.83 -13.36 -2.70
CA GLU A 29 11.42 -13.69 -1.34
C GLU A 29 11.19 -12.45 -0.47
N PRO A 30 10.33 -12.52 0.57
CA PRO A 30 10.26 -11.46 1.55
C PRO A 30 11.60 -11.26 2.24
N VAL A 31 11.87 -10.02 2.62
CA VAL A 31 13.13 -9.64 3.29
C VAL A 31 13.01 -9.64 4.81
N TRP A 32 11.83 -9.93 5.32
CA TRP A 32 11.50 -9.94 6.74
C TRP A 32 10.34 -10.90 6.98
N ARG A 33 10.46 -11.72 8.00
CA ARG A 33 9.39 -12.55 8.56
C ARG A 33 9.39 -12.38 10.07
N GLY A 34 8.34 -11.81 10.62
CA GLY A 34 8.35 -11.46 12.02
C GLY A 34 6.99 -11.50 12.68
N GLU A 35 6.97 -11.04 13.93
CA GLU A 35 5.75 -10.93 14.70
C GLU A 35 5.68 -9.62 15.49
N HIS A 36 4.45 -9.25 15.79
CA HIS A 36 4.12 -8.21 16.74
C HIS A 36 3.43 -8.89 17.92
N SER A 37 4.22 -9.41 18.86
CA SER A 37 3.72 -10.27 19.96
C SER A 37 2.62 -9.61 20.78
N GLU A 38 2.73 -8.32 21.11
CA GLU A 38 1.71 -7.57 21.85
C GLU A 38 0.43 -7.32 21.02
N LEU A 39 0.53 -7.27 19.70
CA LEU A 39 -0.61 -7.08 18.80
C LEU A 39 -1.26 -8.40 18.38
N GLY A 40 -0.60 -9.53 18.60
CA GLY A 40 -1.05 -10.87 18.22
C GLY A 40 -1.05 -11.08 16.70
N THR A 41 -0.07 -10.53 15.96
CA THR A 41 0.03 -10.65 14.52
C THR A 41 1.39 -11.15 14.06
N ILE A 42 1.43 -11.81 12.90
CA ILE A 42 2.63 -12.19 12.18
C ILE A 42 2.64 -11.52 10.81
N ASN A 43 3.82 -11.26 10.30
CA ASN A 43 3.97 -10.60 9.01
C ASN A 43 5.09 -11.17 8.14
N ALA A 44 4.96 -10.96 6.83
CA ALA A 44 6.03 -11.09 5.85
C ALA A 44 6.10 -9.79 5.05
N ILE A 45 7.31 -9.27 4.81
CA ILE A 45 7.53 -7.96 4.19
C ILE A 45 8.36 -8.10 2.91
N TYR A 46 7.83 -7.53 1.83
CA TYR A 46 8.52 -7.35 0.55
C TYR A 46 8.94 -5.89 0.42
N ASN A 47 10.24 -5.63 0.41
CA ASN A 47 10.75 -4.27 0.36
C ASN A 47 11.11 -3.86 -1.06
N PHE A 48 10.58 -2.72 -1.49
CA PHE A 48 10.85 -2.07 -2.77
C PHE A 48 11.62 -0.77 -2.56
N SER A 49 12.18 -0.22 -3.61
CA SER A 49 12.99 1.01 -3.50
C SER A 49 12.20 2.26 -3.07
N ASN A 50 10.87 2.20 -3.07
CA ASN A 50 10.01 3.35 -2.80
C ASN A 50 8.94 3.12 -1.73
N THR A 51 8.68 1.89 -1.35
CA THR A 51 7.71 1.49 -0.32
C THR A 51 7.96 0.03 0.04
N TYR A 52 7.30 -0.48 1.07
CA TYR A 52 7.22 -1.93 1.24
C TYR A 52 5.78 -2.44 1.28
N PHE A 53 5.62 -3.71 1.05
CA PHE A 53 4.36 -4.43 1.02
C PHE A 53 4.38 -5.43 2.17
N GLU A 54 3.43 -5.30 3.09
CA GLU A 54 3.31 -6.13 4.27
C GLU A 54 2.11 -7.06 4.15
N ILE A 55 2.36 -8.35 4.21
CA ILE A 55 1.34 -9.36 4.41
C ILE A 55 1.18 -9.54 5.91
N LEU A 56 -0.04 -9.42 6.43
CA LEU A 56 -0.35 -9.46 7.85
C LEU A 56 -1.41 -10.50 8.15
N ALA A 57 -1.13 -11.38 9.10
CA ALA A 57 -2.08 -12.38 9.57
C ALA A 57 -2.23 -12.35 11.09
N ALA A 58 -3.39 -12.78 11.59
CA ALA A 58 -3.61 -12.94 13.03
C ALA A 58 -2.88 -14.19 13.54
N LYS A 59 -2.15 -14.06 14.67
CA LYS A 59 -1.47 -15.14 15.38
C LYS A 59 -1.83 -15.10 16.87
N GLY A 60 -3.03 -15.51 17.25
CA GLY A 60 -3.45 -15.52 18.65
C GLY A 60 -4.37 -14.36 19.01
N GLU A 61 -4.13 -13.78 20.20
CA GLU A 61 -4.96 -12.74 20.81
C GLU A 61 -4.22 -11.38 20.77
N GLY A 62 -4.98 -10.30 20.64
CA GLY A 62 -4.45 -8.94 20.64
C GLY A 62 -5.29 -8.00 19.77
N ILE A 63 -5.08 -6.70 19.93
CA ILE A 63 -5.84 -5.69 19.16
C ILE A 63 -5.57 -5.79 17.67
N GLY A 64 -4.33 -6.07 17.27
CA GLY A 64 -3.94 -6.26 15.86
C GLY A 64 -4.61 -7.51 15.28
N ALA A 65 -4.58 -8.63 16.01
CA ALA A 65 -5.27 -9.86 15.60
C ALA A 65 -6.78 -9.65 15.44
N ALA A 66 -7.40 -8.92 16.35
CA ALA A 66 -8.82 -8.59 16.25
C ALA A 66 -9.14 -7.74 15.01
N LEU A 67 -8.34 -6.71 14.75
CA LEU A 67 -8.49 -5.85 13.56
C LEU A 67 -8.32 -6.64 12.25
N VAL A 68 -7.31 -7.53 12.16
CA VAL A 68 -7.12 -8.39 10.98
C VAL A 68 -8.32 -9.31 10.78
N LYS A 69 -8.77 -10.00 11.84
CA LYS A 69 -9.93 -10.90 11.78
C LYS A 69 -11.19 -10.15 11.35
N GLN A 70 -11.48 -9.00 11.96
CA GLN A 70 -12.62 -8.14 11.60
C GLN A 70 -12.55 -7.68 10.16
N SER A 71 -11.41 -7.18 9.72
CA SER A 71 -11.22 -6.72 8.33
C SER A 71 -11.50 -7.83 7.31
N ILE A 72 -11.00 -9.04 7.59
CA ILE A 72 -11.23 -10.20 6.72
C ILE A 72 -12.69 -10.63 6.73
N GLU A 73 -13.36 -10.56 7.88
CA GLU A 73 -14.79 -10.91 8.01
C GLU A 73 -15.68 -9.91 7.25
N GLU A 74 -15.37 -8.62 7.32
CA GLU A 74 -16.16 -7.56 6.68
C GLU A 74 -15.89 -7.42 5.18
N LYS A 75 -14.63 -7.57 4.75
CA LYS A 75 -14.17 -7.20 3.38
C LYS A 75 -13.52 -8.35 2.60
N GLY A 76 -13.25 -9.48 3.27
CA GLY A 76 -12.45 -10.56 2.72
C GLY A 76 -10.95 -10.29 2.85
N GLU A 77 -10.14 -11.26 2.42
CA GLU A 77 -8.68 -11.09 2.34
C GLU A 77 -8.33 -10.08 1.26
N GLY A 78 -7.34 -9.24 1.50
CA GLY A 78 -6.89 -8.26 0.53
C GLY A 78 -6.27 -7.00 1.11
N LEU A 79 -6.22 -5.95 0.30
CA LEU A 79 -5.63 -4.66 0.64
C LEU A 79 -6.47 -3.95 1.71
N THR A 80 -5.92 -3.79 2.91
CA THR A 80 -6.65 -3.28 4.06
C THR A 80 -6.13 -1.97 4.60
N GLY A 81 -4.84 -1.67 4.43
CA GLY A 81 -4.25 -0.47 5.02
C GLY A 81 -3.26 0.26 4.13
N ILE A 82 -3.14 1.56 4.41
CA ILE A 82 -2.15 2.46 3.83
C ILE A 82 -1.44 3.21 4.95
N VAL A 83 -0.11 3.12 4.99
CA VAL A 83 0.68 3.75 6.04
C VAL A 83 1.56 4.83 5.44
N LEU A 84 1.47 6.03 6.01
CA LEU A 84 2.20 7.20 5.55
C LEU A 84 3.40 7.46 6.46
N GLY A 85 4.57 7.66 5.86
CA GLY A 85 5.82 7.83 6.57
C GLY A 85 6.20 9.29 6.78
N THR A 86 6.87 9.53 7.90
CA THR A 86 7.46 10.83 8.26
C THR A 86 8.80 10.64 8.95
N ASP A 87 9.65 11.65 8.89
CA ASP A 87 10.91 11.68 9.64
C ASP A 87 10.75 12.38 11.00
N ASN A 88 9.60 13.04 11.26
CA ASN A 88 9.27 13.65 12.53
C ASN A 88 7.77 13.55 12.83
N ILE A 89 7.40 12.52 13.57
CA ILE A 89 6.00 12.23 13.89
C ILE A 89 5.41 13.26 14.87
N GLN A 90 6.26 13.85 15.76
CA GLN A 90 5.84 14.88 16.70
C GLN A 90 5.41 16.16 15.96
N ASP A 91 6.13 16.54 14.90
CA ASP A 91 5.72 17.69 14.08
C ASP A 91 4.41 17.43 13.35
N CYS A 92 4.18 16.20 12.87
CA CYS A 92 2.92 15.81 12.26
C CYS A 92 1.76 15.90 13.27
N GLU A 93 1.94 15.37 14.48
CA GLU A 93 0.94 15.48 15.55
C GLU A 93 0.60 16.94 15.85
N ASN A 94 1.64 17.79 16.02
CA ASN A 94 1.45 19.21 16.29
C ASN A 94 0.69 19.96 15.18
N GLN A 95 0.93 19.58 13.91
CA GLN A 95 0.21 20.18 12.77
C GLN A 95 -1.25 19.75 12.72
N ILE A 96 -1.52 18.48 13.02
CA ILE A 96 -2.87 17.91 13.09
C ILE A 96 -3.66 18.58 14.23
N LEU A 97 -3.05 18.71 15.41
CA LEU A 97 -3.66 19.38 16.56
C LEU A 97 -3.97 20.87 16.30
N LYS A 98 -3.10 21.60 15.57
CA LYS A 98 -3.33 23.00 15.16
C LYS A 98 -4.54 23.19 14.25
N LYS A 99 -5.00 22.12 13.61
CA LYS A 99 -6.20 22.08 12.77
C LYS A 99 -7.42 21.53 13.52
N ASP A 100 -7.37 21.49 14.84
CA ASP A 100 -8.42 21.01 15.74
C ASP A 100 -8.80 19.52 15.60
N PHE A 101 -8.00 18.72 14.88
CA PHE A 101 -8.16 17.27 14.86
C PHE A 101 -7.52 16.63 16.10
N LYS A 102 -8.06 15.47 16.51
CA LYS A 102 -7.61 14.75 17.72
C LYS A 102 -7.08 13.37 17.35
N PRO A 103 -5.79 13.26 16.98
CA PRO A 103 -5.17 11.97 16.75
C PRO A 103 -5.00 11.20 18.08
N SER A 104 -4.61 9.92 18.01
CA SER A 104 -4.19 9.17 19.20
C SER A 104 -2.95 9.79 19.82
N THR A 105 -2.55 9.31 21.00
CA THR A 105 -1.18 9.54 21.49
C THR A 105 -0.18 8.75 20.62
N ILE A 106 1.01 9.30 20.45
CA ILE A 106 2.12 8.61 19.79
C ILE A 106 2.46 7.35 20.60
N SER A 107 2.44 6.20 19.93
CA SER A 107 2.79 4.89 20.52
C SER A 107 4.09 4.37 19.94
N ASN A 108 4.84 3.59 20.73
CA ASN A 108 6.01 2.87 20.25
C ASN A 108 5.57 1.48 19.76
N GLY A 109 6.24 1.01 18.70
CA GLY A 109 6.10 -0.33 18.19
C GLY A 109 7.46 -0.99 17.99
N GLU A 110 7.47 -2.30 18.07
CA GLU A 110 8.64 -3.14 17.86
C GLU A 110 8.24 -4.40 17.09
N GLY A 111 9.13 -4.87 16.25
CA GLY A 111 9.03 -6.14 15.55
C GLY A 111 10.37 -6.84 15.54
N MET A 112 10.36 -8.16 15.57
CA MET A 112 11.55 -9.00 15.53
C MET A 112 11.47 -9.96 14.34
N ASP A 113 12.57 -10.05 13.59
CA ASP A 113 12.72 -10.98 12.49
C ASP A 113 13.01 -12.40 13.02
N PHE A 114 12.25 -13.38 12.54
CA PHE A 114 12.43 -14.79 12.95
C PHE A 114 13.72 -15.42 12.38
N ASP A 115 14.17 -14.96 11.23
CA ASP A 115 15.27 -15.60 10.51
C ASP A 115 16.64 -15.22 11.09
N ASN A 116 16.77 -13.99 11.61
CA ASN A 116 18.05 -13.45 12.07
C ASN A 116 18.02 -12.78 13.45
N GLY A 117 16.82 -12.59 14.04
CA GLY A 117 16.64 -11.94 15.34
C GLY A 117 16.85 -10.43 15.32
N GLU A 118 16.93 -9.81 14.14
CA GLU A 118 17.00 -8.35 14.04
C GLU A 118 15.74 -7.70 14.55
N VAL A 119 15.89 -6.53 15.17
CA VAL A 119 14.78 -5.76 15.75
C VAL A 119 14.61 -4.46 15.00
N ARG A 120 13.36 -4.13 14.70
CA ARG A 120 12.96 -2.82 14.17
C ARG A 120 12.06 -2.13 15.18
N ARG A 121 12.25 -0.82 15.34
CA ARG A 121 11.42 0.01 16.22
C ARG A 121 10.88 1.21 15.46
N TRP A 122 9.68 1.60 15.84
CA TRP A 122 9.00 2.74 15.24
C TRP A 122 8.08 3.44 16.22
N LYS A 123 7.63 4.62 15.83
CA LYS A 123 6.54 5.34 16.48
C LYS A 123 5.35 5.38 15.51
N SER A 124 4.15 5.21 16.05
CA SER A 124 2.90 5.28 15.30
C SER A 124 1.99 6.38 15.84
N LEU A 125 1.25 7.03 14.95
CA LEU A 125 0.22 8.00 15.26
C LEU A 125 -1.04 7.63 14.50
N PHE A 126 -2.05 7.10 15.21
CA PHE A 126 -3.33 6.77 14.61
C PHE A 126 -4.15 8.04 14.41
N LEU A 127 -4.75 8.15 13.24
CA LEU A 127 -5.48 9.32 12.78
C LEU A 127 -6.97 9.20 13.11
N PRO A 128 -7.68 10.31 13.42
CA PRO A 128 -9.11 10.29 13.61
C PRO A 128 -9.85 10.00 12.30
N SER A 129 -11.11 9.58 12.40
CA SER A 129 -11.98 9.20 11.26
C SER A 129 -12.07 10.27 10.19
N ASP A 130 -12.11 11.54 10.58
CA ASP A 130 -12.18 12.68 9.66
C ASP A 130 -10.95 12.77 8.73
N LEU A 131 -9.80 12.32 9.20
CA LEU A 131 -8.55 12.31 8.44
C LEU A 131 -8.32 10.98 7.71
N THR A 132 -8.82 9.86 8.23
CA THR A 132 -8.72 8.56 7.54
C THR A 132 -9.79 8.37 6.48
N ARG A 133 -10.93 9.03 6.59
CA ARG A 133 -12.04 9.03 5.64
C ARG A 133 -12.54 7.59 5.31
N GLY A 134 -12.50 6.69 6.31
CA GLY A 134 -12.92 5.29 6.16
C GLY A 134 -11.79 4.31 5.82
N LEU A 135 -10.57 4.80 5.55
CA LEU A 135 -9.41 3.95 5.35
C LEU A 135 -8.79 3.53 6.70
N PHE A 136 -8.22 2.35 6.77
CA PHE A 136 -7.26 2.04 7.82
C PHE A 136 -5.94 2.70 7.47
N ALA A 137 -5.67 3.85 8.09
CA ALA A 137 -4.49 4.67 7.81
C ALA A 137 -3.90 5.25 9.10
N PHE A 138 -2.57 5.25 9.19
CA PHE A 138 -1.84 5.88 10.29
C PHE A 138 -0.50 6.41 9.81
N LEU A 139 0.16 7.23 10.67
CA LEU A 139 1.50 7.72 10.41
C LEU A 139 2.53 6.87 11.14
N ILE A 140 3.70 6.69 10.51
CA ILE A 140 4.83 5.96 11.08
C ILE A 140 6.13 6.74 10.94
N GLN A 141 6.96 6.64 11.97
CA GLN A 141 8.35 7.06 11.97
C GLN A 141 9.23 5.90 12.44
N HIS A 142 10.06 5.35 11.55
CA HIS A 142 11.06 4.35 11.95
C HIS A 142 12.16 5.01 12.79
N THR A 143 12.51 4.37 13.89
CA THR A 143 13.51 4.89 14.86
C THR A 143 14.74 4.01 14.95
N GLU A 144 14.61 2.70 14.66
CA GLU A 144 15.71 1.75 14.73
C GLU A 144 15.48 0.59 13.73
N GLY A 145 16.58 0.06 13.18
CA GLY A 145 16.58 -1.02 12.21
C GLY A 145 16.15 -0.58 10.82
N ASN A 146 16.61 -1.32 9.81
CA ASN A 146 16.28 -1.09 8.40
C ASN A 146 15.79 -2.39 7.76
N LEU A 147 14.89 -2.27 6.79
CA LEU A 147 14.57 -3.38 5.90
C LEU A 147 15.61 -3.42 4.78
N PRO A 148 16.31 -4.56 4.57
CA PRO A 148 17.19 -4.70 3.43
C PRO A 148 16.38 -4.68 2.13
N LEU A 149 17.03 -4.31 1.03
CA LEU A 149 16.49 -4.58 -0.30
C LEU A 149 16.74 -6.04 -0.66
N PRO A 150 15.90 -6.65 -1.51
CA PRO A 150 16.15 -7.99 -2.01
C PRO A 150 17.54 -8.10 -2.65
N ASN A 151 18.23 -9.20 -2.39
CA ASN A 151 19.60 -9.43 -2.88
C ASN A 151 19.69 -9.49 -4.41
N LYS A 152 18.60 -9.81 -5.09
CA LYS A 152 18.53 -9.87 -6.57
C LYS A 152 17.14 -9.46 -7.03
N PHE A 153 17.08 -8.38 -7.80
CA PHE A 153 15.99 -8.15 -8.73
C PHE A 153 16.39 -8.76 -10.08
N SER A 154 15.56 -9.65 -10.60
CA SER A 154 15.71 -10.15 -11.98
C SER A 154 14.98 -9.24 -12.96
N ASP A 155 15.29 -9.36 -14.24
CA ASP A 155 14.58 -8.62 -15.30
C ASP A 155 13.06 -8.93 -15.34
N THR A 156 12.64 -9.98 -14.66
CA THR A 156 11.24 -10.43 -14.58
C THR A 156 10.59 -10.14 -13.24
N SER A 157 11.32 -9.58 -12.28
CA SER A 157 10.79 -9.20 -10.97
C SER A 157 9.99 -7.90 -11.06
N VAL A 158 9.11 -7.71 -10.10
CA VAL A 158 8.48 -6.40 -9.85
C VAL A 158 9.54 -5.47 -9.25
N ASN A 159 9.67 -4.26 -9.80
CA ASN A 159 10.71 -3.31 -9.38
C ASN A 159 10.27 -2.40 -8.25
N LYS A 160 9.04 -1.87 -8.36
CA LYS A 160 8.49 -0.89 -7.40
C LYS A 160 6.98 -0.77 -7.56
N LEU A 161 6.34 -0.17 -6.58
CA LEU A 161 4.98 0.31 -6.69
C LEU A 161 4.95 1.57 -7.58
N ASP A 162 4.19 1.53 -8.68
CA ASP A 162 3.93 2.71 -9.51
C ASP A 162 2.90 3.61 -8.84
N HIS A 163 1.73 3.05 -8.51
CA HIS A 163 0.69 3.77 -7.79
C HIS A 163 -0.24 2.83 -7.00
N VAL A 164 -0.82 3.38 -5.94
CA VAL A 164 -2.00 2.84 -5.25
C VAL A 164 -3.22 3.61 -5.70
N VAL A 165 -4.34 2.91 -5.88
CA VAL A 165 -5.61 3.52 -6.29
C VAL A 165 -6.58 3.56 -5.12
N ILE A 166 -7.16 4.74 -4.91
CA ILE A 166 -8.22 4.98 -3.92
C ILE A 166 -9.47 5.48 -4.67
N ASN A 167 -10.61 4.88 -4.41
CA ASN A 167 -11.89 5.41 -4.85
C ASN A 167 -12.43 6.37 -3.78
N THR A 168 -12.95 7.51 -4.19
CA THR A 168 -13.64 8.47 -3.32
C THR A 168 -14.95 8.91 -3.94
N ASN A 169 -15.93 9.25 -3.12
CA ASN A 169 -17.15 9.94 -3.55
C ASN A 169 -17.15 11.43 -3.16
N ASP A 170 -16.05 11.91 -2.53
CA ASP A 170 -15.85 13.29 -2.14
C ASP A 170 -14.42 13.74 -2.47
N PRO A 171 -14.13 14.09 -3.74
CA PRO A 171 -12.80 14.48 -4.17
C PRO A 171 -12.29 15.78 -3.54
N GLU A 172 -13.19 16.73 -3.22
CA GLU A 172 -12.78 17.98 -2.56
C GLU A 172 -12.29 17.71 -1.14
N GLY A 173 -13.05 16.96 -0.33
CA GLY A 173 -12.60 16.58 0.99
C GLY A 173 -11.35 15.69 0.98
N PHE A 174 -11.13 14.93 -0.10
CA PHE A 174 -9.86 14.21 -0.28
C PHE A 174 -8.68 15.19 -0.46
N ILE A 175 -8.87 16.25 -1.25
CA ILE A 175 -7.86 17.30 -1.46
C ILE A 175 -7.58 18.02 -0.14
N ASP A 176 -8.60 18.44 0.61
CA ASP A 176 -8.47 19.13 1.91
C ASP A 176 -7.62 18.31 2.91
N VAL A 177 -7.81 16.98 2.92
CA VAL A 177 -7.04 16.11 3.81
C VAL A 177 -5.62 15.89 3.27
N TYR A 178 -5.49 15.39 2.04
CA TYR A 178 -4.19 14.94 1.55
C TYR A 178 -3.26 16.10 1.17
N GLN A 179 -3.76 17.16 0.55
CA GLN A 179 -2.96 18.32 0.20
C GLN A 179 -2.84 19.29 1.37
N ASP A 180 -3.95 19.75 1.93
CA ASP A 180 -3.94 20.88 2.84
C ASP A 180 -3.59 20.47 4.28
N THR A 181 -3.94 19.23 4.67
CA THR A 181 -3.62 18.74 6.02
C THR A 181 -2.35 17.92 6.06
N TYR A 182 -2.17 16.98 5.14
CA TYR A 182 -0.96 16.14 5.11
C TYR A 182 0.20 16.79 4.37
N GLY A 183 -0.03 17.82 3.56
CA GLY A 183 0.99 18.50 2.78
C GLY A 183 1.49 17.69 1.58
N ILE A 184 0.70 16.72 1.10
CA ILE A 184 1.06 15.88 -0.05
C ILE A 184 0.71 16.61 -1.34
N ARG A 185 1.65 16.76 -2.24
CA ARG A 185 1.48 17.53 -3.48
C ARG A 185 0.45 16.90 -4.42
N LEU A 186 -0.64 17.59 -4.70
CA LEU A 186 -1.53 17.31 -5.83
C LEU A 186 -0.79 17.69 -7.12
N ALA A 187 -0.40 16.69 -7.89
CA ALA A 187 0.38 16.87 -9.12
C ALA A 187 -0.50 17.06 -10.36
N LEU A 188 -1.68 16.47 -10.36
CA LEU A 188 -2.64 16.57 -11.45
C LEU A 188 -4.05 16.37 -10.93
N ASP A 189 -4.96 17.21 -11.39
CA ASP A 189 -6.41 17.10 -11.22
C ASP A 189 -7.03 17.24 -12.61
N GLN A 190 -7.71 16.21 -13.07
CA GLN A 190 -8.31 16.22 -14.41
C GLN A 190 -9.58 15.37 -14.46
N THR A 191 -10.51 15.80 -15.31
CA THR A 191 -11.70 15.02 -15.65
C THR A 191 -11.48 14.32 -16.99
N VAL A 192 -11.62 12.99 -16.99
CA VAL A 192 -11.50 12.18 -18.20
C VAL A 192 -12.76 11.31 -18.30
N GLU A 193 -13.75 11.80 -19.02
CA GLU A 193 -15.08 11.18 -19.18
C GLU A 193 -14.99 9.69 -19.56
N LYS A 194 -14.14 9.36 -20.54
CA LYS A 194 -13.95 7.98 -21.02
C LYS A 194 -13.29 7.03 -19.98
N TRP A 195 -12.77 7.58 -18.87
CA TRP A 195 -12.13 6.79 -17.80
C TRP A 195 -12.97 6.73 -16.52
N GLY A 196 -14.15 7.36 -16.53
CA GLY A 196 -15.12 7.30 -15.44
C GLY A 196 -15.20 8.54 -14.58
N GLY A 197 -14.60 9.66 -14.98
CA GLY A 197 -14.78 10.93 -14.32
C GLY A 197 -13.50 11.65 -13.90
N ARG A 198 -13.56 12.37 -12.77
CA ARG A 198 -12.43 13.13 -12.23
C ARG A 198 -11.42 12.22 -11.56
N MET A 199 -10.16 12.48 -11.84
CA MET A 199 -9.01 11.75 -11.31
C MET A 199 -8.01 12.73 -10.69
N LEU A 200 -7.54 12.42 -9.48
CA LEU A 200 -6.52 13.19 -8.77
C LEU A 200 -5.25 12.34 -8.66
N PHE A 201 -4.11 12.97 -8.78
CA PHE A 201 -2.82 12.31 -8.68
C PHE A 201 -1.94 13.02 -7.66
N PHE A 202 -1.75 12.40 -6.50
CA PHE A 202 -0.88 12.91 -5.45
C PHE A 202 0.49 12.25 -5.54
N ARG A 203 1.56 13.07 -5.52
CA ARG A 203 2.94 12.57 -5.61
C ARG A 203 3.59 12.52 -4.25
N LEU A 204 4.09 11.35 -3.90
CA LEU A 204 4.69 11.08 -2.61
C LEU A 204 5.89 10.15 -2.79
N ASN A 205 7.11 10.69 -2.72
CA ASN A 205 8.38 9.96 -2.82
C ASN A 205 8.41 8.86 -3.88
N LYS A 206 8.47 9.21 -5.16
CA LYS A 206 8.53 8.27 -6.30
C LYS A 206 7.31 7.32 -6.42
N THR A 207 6.27 7.54 -5.65
CA THR A 207 5.00 6.82 -5.71
C THR A 207 3.88 7.80 -6.01
N THR A 208 2.79 7.30 -6.56
CA THR A 208 1.57 8.09 -6.80
C THR A 208 0.41 7.48 -6.00
N ILE A 209 -0.37 8.32 -5.35
CA ILE A 209 -1.72 7.97 -4.92
C ILE A 209 -2.65 8.47 -6.02
N GLU A 210 -3.23 7.55 -6.77
CA GLU A 210 -4.23 7.83 -7.80
C GLU A 210 -5.62 7.76 -7.16
N VAL A 211 -6.39 8.80 -7.28
CA VAL A 211 -7.74 8.88 -6.71
C VAL A 211 -8.76 8.96 -7.83
N ILE A 212 -9.71 8.04 -7.82
CA ILE A 212 -10.81 8.00 -8.78
C ILE A 212 -12.08 8.46 -8.08
N ALA A 213 -12.60 9.62 -8.51
CA ALA A 213 -13.87 10.13 -8.01
C ALA A 213 -15.03 9.34 -8.62
N LYS A 214 -15.81 8.68 -7.77
CA LYS A 214 -17.02 7.96 -8.16
C LYS A 214 -18.25 8.76 -7.68
N LYS A 215 -19.26 8.82 -8.50
CA LYS A 215 -20.56 9.36 -8.07
C LYS A 215 -21.25 8.29 -7.22
N ASP A 216 -21.30 8.53 -5.92
CA ASP A 216 -22.08 7.75 -4.96
C ASP A 216 -22.76 8.76 -4.03
N GLU A 217 -24.06 8.59 -3.80
CA GLU A 217 -24.88 9.51 -2.97
C GLU A 217 -24.89 9.09 -1.48
N ASN A 218 -24.18 8.03 -1.14
CA ASN A 218 -24.11 7.49 0.22
C ASN A 218 -23.12 8.26 1.09
N LYS A 219 -22.93 7.77 2.32
CA LYS A 219 -21.95 8.30 3.29
C LYS A 219 -20.57 8.48 2.62
N ILE A 220 -19.91 9.61 2.92
CA ILE A 220 -18.54 9.87 2.48
C ILE A 220 -17.64 8.75 2.98
N GLU A 221 -17.00 8.05 2.05
CA GLU A 221 -16.10 6.94 2.35
C GLU A 221 -15.09 6.77 1.22
N ASP A 222 -13.81 6.76 1.61
CA ASP A 222 -12.74 6.41 0.70
C ASP A 222 -12.47 4.90 0.79
N LYS A 223 -12.10 4.28 -0.35
CA LYS A 223 -11.83 2.85 -0.41
C LYS A 223 -10.52 2.58 -1.14
N LEU A 224 -9.60 1.89 -0.50
CA LEU A 224 -8.47 1.27 -1.20
C LEU A 224 -9.03 0.33 -2.27
N TRP A 225 -8.53 0.47 -3.51
CA TRP A 225 -9.11 -0.29 -4.62
C TRP A 225 -8.09 -1.23 -5.27
N GLY A 226 -6.92 -0.74 -5.67
CA GLY A 226 -6.00 -1.57 -6.43
C GLY A 226 -4.58 -1.02 -6.47
N LEU A 227 -3.69 -1.80 -7.08
CA LEU A 227 -2.26 -1.53 -7.15
C LEU A 227 -1.75 -1.63 -8.58
N ALA A 228 -0.83 -0.75 -8.95
CA ALA A 228 -0.05 -0.87 -10.17
C ALA A 228 1.43 -1.04 -9.84
N TRP A 229 2.06 -2.02 -10.46
CA TRP A 229 3.44 -2.41 -10.21
C TRP A 229 4.30 -2.17 -11.45
N ASP A 230 5.37 -1.44 -11.29
CA ASP A 230 6.37 -1.22 -12.34
C ASP A 230 7.24 -2.46 -12.52
N VAL A 231 7.45 -2.82 -13.78
CA VAL A 231 8.31 -3.94 -14.18
C VAL A 231 9.27 -3.51 -15.30
N GLY A 232 10.48 -4.07 -15.31
CA GLY A 232 11.50 -3.73 -16.31
C GLY A 232 11.18 -4.26 -17.71
N ASP A 233 10.67 -5.50 -17.80
CA ASP A 233 10.25 -6.14 -19.05
C ASP A 233 8.93 -6.86 -18.84
N ILE A 234 7.83 -6.20 -19.23
CA ILE A 234 6.48 -6.73 -19.01
C ILE A 234 6.23 -8.03 -19.78
N LYS A 235 6.87 -8.26 -20.92
CA LYS A 235 6.66 -9.48 -21.69
C LYS A 235 7.33 -10.68 -21.01
N LYS A 236 8.53 -10.50 -20.48
CA LYS A 236 9.22 -11.52 -19.70
C LYS A 236 8.49 -11.79 -18.39
N THR A 237 8.08 -10.74 -17.66
CA THR A 237 7.30 -10.87 -16.42
C THR A 237 5.98 -11.57 -16.66
N HIS A 238 5.25 -11.23 -17.73
CA HIS A 238 4.02 -11.88 -18.15
C HIS A 238 4.22 -13.38 -18.40
N SER A 239 5.27 -13.76 -19.15
CA SER A 239 5.58 -15.16 -19.41
C SER A 239 5.93 -15.94 -18.15
N ARG A 240 6.69 -15.33 -17.23
CA ARG A 240 7.00 -15.93 -15.93
C ARG A 240 5.74 -16.18 -15.12
N LEU A 241 4.85 -15.19 -15.00
CA LEU A 241 3.62 -15.32 -14.22
C LEU A 241 2.67 -16.36 -14.80
N LEU A 242 2.57 -16.49 -16.14
CA LEU A 242 1.81 -17.58 -16.76
C LEU A 242 2.38 -18.95 -16.37
N ASN A 243 3.71 -19.12 -16.37
CA ASN A 243 4.38 -20.37 -15.98
C ASN A 243 4.19 -20.68 -14.48
N GLU A 244 4.04 -19.66 -13.64
CA GLU A 244 3.73 -19.77 -12.21
C GLU A 244 2.22 -19.98 -11.94
N GLY A 245 1.41 -20.11 -12.98
CA GLY A 245 -0.01 -20.41 -12.87
C GLY A 245 -0.93 -19.21 -12.60
N PHE A 246 -0.46 -17.99 -12.85
CA PHE A 246 -1.33 -16.80 -12.75
C PHE A 246 -2.20 -16.64 -13.98
N GLU A 247 -3.45 -16.23 -13.77
CA GLU A 247 -4.28 -15.69 -14.82
C GLU A 247 -3.92 -14.23 -15.05
N ILE A 248 -3.47 -13.89 -16.25
CA ILE A 248 -3.05 -12.54 -16.63
C ILE A 248 -3.52 -12.20 -18.03
N THR A 249 -4.02 -10.98 -18.23
CA THR A 249 -4.46 -10.52 -19.56
C THR A 249 -3.26 -10.36 -20.50
N PRO A 250 -3.47 -10.48 -21.83
CA PRO A 250 -2.43 -10.15 -22.78
C PRO A 250 -1.86 -8.75 -22.57
N VAL A 251 -0.57 -8.60 -22.81
CA VAL A 251 0.12 -7.30 -22.76
C VAL A 251 -0.44 -6.40 -23.86
N LYS A 252 -0.78 -5.16 -23.50
CA LYS A 252 -1.32 -4.15 -24.43
C LYS A 252 -0.78 -2.76 -24.10
N GLU A 253 -0.98 -1.82 -24.98
CA GLU A 253 -0.72 -0.40 -24.71
C GLU A 253 -1.57 0.10 -23.54
N GLY A 254 -0.92 0.86 -22.65
CA GLY A 254 -1.58 1.49 -21.50
C GLY A 254 -2.36 2.74 -21.91
N ARG A 255 -3.17 3.25 -20.97
CA ARG A 255 -3.87 4.53 -21.17
C ARG A 255 -2.91 5.72 -21.19
N LYS A 256 -1.83 5.64 -20.42
CA LYS A 256 -0.75 6.62 -20.44
C LYS A 256 0.14 6.36 -21.66
N PRO A 257 0.48 7.38 -22.44
CA PRO A 257 1.41 7.23 -23.55
C PRO A 257 2.73 6.58 -23.12
N ASN A 258 3.35 5.83 -24.01
CA ASN A 258 4.62 5.14 -23.78
C ASN A 258 4.57 4.17 -22.58
N THR A 259 3.45 3.46 -22.40
CA THR A 259 3.34 2.41 -21.41
C THR A 259 2.76 1.13 -22.00
N LEU A 260 3.22 -0.01 -21.49
CA LEU A 260 2.61 -1.32 -21.69
C LEU A 260 2.00 -1.78 -20.37
N VAL A 261 0.86 -2.46 -20.43
CA VAL A 261 0.14 -2.94 -19.25
C VAL A 261 -0.40 -4.36 -19.43
N ALA A 262 -0.52 -5.06 -18.30
CA ALA A 262 -1.26 -6.31 -18.20
C ALA A 262 -1.94 -6.39 -16.83
N THR A 263 -3.15 -6.97 -16.78
CA THR A 263 -3.91 -7.11 -15.51
C THR A 263 -3.77 -8.54 -15.01
N VAL A 264 -3.34 -8.70 -13.76
CA VAL A 264 -3.29 -9.98 -13.04
C VAL A 264 -4.64 -10.22 -12.40
N LYS A 265 -5.20 -11.44 -12.55
CA LYS A 265 -6.58 -11.78 -12.18
C LYS A 265 -6.69 -12.84 -11.07
N SER A 266 -5.63 -13.58 -10.81
CA SER A 266 -5.63 -14.65 -9.80
C SER A 266 -4.47 -14.50 -8.81
N ASN A 267 -4.59 -15.15 -7.66
CA ASN A 267 -3.56 -15.27 -6.62
C ASN A 267 -3.03 -13.92 -6.06
N VAL A 268 -3.84 -12.86 -6.15
CA VAL A 268 -3.53 -11.50 -5.65
C VAL A 268 -4.56 -11.01 -4.62
N TYR A 269 -5.23 -11.92 -3.93
CA TYR A 269 -6.09 -11.64 -2.76
C TYR A 269 -7.13 -10.53 -3.00
N ASN A 270 -7.94 -10.67 -4.07
CA ASN A 270 -8.99 -9.72 -4.46
C ASN A 270 -8.48 -8.28 -4.73
N ILE A 271 -7.17 -8.07 -4.84
CA ILE A 271 -6.59 -6.77 -5.15
C ILE A 271 -6.53 -6.59 -6.67
N PRO A 272 -7.30 -5.67 -7.28
CA PRO A 272 -7.11 -5.31 -8.68
C PRO A 272 -5.66 -4.92 -8.94
N THR A 273 -4.95 -5.74 -9.72
CA THR A 273 -3.50 -5.66 -9.84
C THR A 273 -3.10 -5.45 -11.29
N LEU A 274 -2.39 -4.36 -11.54
CA LEU A 274 -1.87 -3.99 -12.85
C LEU A 274 -0.35 -4.10 -12.86
N LEU A 275 0.20 -4.74 -13.89
CA LEU A 275 1.61 -4.56 -14.25
C LEU A 275 1.72 -3.42 -15.24
N ILE A 276 2.74 -2.57 -15.10
CA ILE A 276 3.03 -1.46 -15.98
C ILE A 276 4.53 -1.42 -16.30
N GLN A 277 4.84 -1.23 -17.58
CA GLN A 277 6.19 -0.90 -18.03
C GLN A 277 6.17 0.48 -18.67
N HIS A 278 7.03 1.37 -18.20
CA HIS A 278 7.29 2.67 -18.85
C HIS A 278 8.34 2.49 -19.94
N LEU A 279 7.98 2.78 -21.18
CA LEU A 279 8.91 2.72 -22.31
C LEU A 279 9.76 3.98 -22.33
N SER A 280 11.07 3.82 -22.52
CA SER A 280 11.97 4.94 -22.77
C SER A 280 11.54 5.65 -24.07
N SER A 281 11.43 6.97 -24.01
CA SER A 281 11.22 7.83 -25.19
C SER A 281 12.46 7.88 -26.07
#